data_06491b490af8c84a9f2958dafb6aae3d
#
_entry.id   06491b490af8c84a9f2958dafb6aae3d
#
_cell.length_a   1.000
_cell.length_b   1.000
_cell.length_c   1.000
_cell.angle_alpha   90.00
_cell.angle_beta   90.00
_cell.angle_gamma   90.00
#
_symmetry.space_group_name_H-M   'P 1'
#
loop_
_entity.id
_entity.type
_entity.pdbx_description
1 polymer ?
#
loop_
_entity_poly.entity_id
_entity_poly.type
_entity_poly.pdbx_seq_one_letter_code
_entity_poly.pdbx_strand_id
1 'polypeptide(L)'
;VINDKLDNIYSFNYENYLNNNEFDESQNTGAVVALSGGVDSSFSLILAKALGFNPVAITVDPGTIILPNQYKQNIKMLTEKLNVTHEYLKANYQDVIEESLTGKLHPCGRCSKNTGEIAKQYAKDNEIPIIIFGDMLATGTQCINKQDDSLYRLNLPASLSTGKQEIKSLIRNYNLKEFKGFGCPLLYEVHRKYPHMKKYSIQRILRETRSSALEPGEALDLIWSFYKTKN
;
A
#
# COMPACT_ATOMS: atom_id res chain seq x y z
N VAL A 1 -25.13 -1.10 7.17
CA VAL A 1 -24.15 -1.90 6.40
C VAL A 1 -22.73 -1.32 6.50
N ILE A 2 -22.46 -0.07 6.08
CA ILE A 2 -21.07 0.50 6.16
C ILE A 2 -20.64 0.67 7.62
N ASN A 3 -21.49 1.20 8.50
CA ASN A 3 -21.16 1.37 9.92
C ASN A 3 -20.89 0.03 10.60
N ASP A 4 -21.70 -1.00 10.33
CA ASP A 4 -21.50 -2.34 10.88
C ASP A 4 -20.17 -2.96 10.44
N LYS A 5 -19.74 -2.69 9.20
CA LYS A 5 -18.42 -3.11 8.70
C LYS A 5 -17.27 -2.37 9.39
N LEU A 6 -17.43 -1.07 9.67
CA LEU A 6 -16.42 -0.29 10.38
C LEU A 6 -16.27 -0.76 11.82
N ASP A 7 -17.37 -1.12 12.48
CA ASP A 7 -17.37 -1.69 13.83
C ASP A 7 -16.68 -3.06 13.85
N ASN A 8 -16.89 -3.89 12.82
CA ASN A 8 -16.22 -5.18 12.69
C ASN A 8 -14.70 -5.05 12.51
N ILE A 9 -14.19 -3.97 11.89
CA ILE A 9 -12.74 -3.74 11.77
C ILE A 9 -12.08 -3.62 13.15
N TYR A 10 -12.71 -2.96 14.11
CA TYR A 10 -12.16 -2.78 15.46
C TYR A 10 -12.24 -4.04 16.33
N SER A 11 -13.18 -4.93 16.04
CA SER A 11 -13.33 -6.21 16.74
C SER A 11 -12.62 -7.38 16.06
N PHE A 12 -12.02 -7.15 14.88
CA PHE A 12 -11.40 -8.19 14.07
C PHE A 12 -10.13 -8.72 14.74
N ASN A 13 -10.14 -10.01 15.07
CA ASN A 13 -8.96 -10.72 15.54
C ASN A 13 -8.28 -11.44 14.37
N TYR A 14 -7.27 -10.79 13.77
CA TYR A 14 -6.59 -11.35 12.62
C TYR A 14 -5.72 -12.58 12.94
N GLU A 15 -5.36 -12.82 14.21
CA GLU A 15 -4.67 -14.05 14.63
C GLU A 15 -5.56 -15.28 14.43
N ASN A 16 -6.86 -15.16 14.73
CA ASN A 16 -7.82 -16.23 14.45
C ASN A 16 -7.96 -16.47 12.94
N TYR A 17 -7.94 -15.41 12.15
CA TYR A 17 -7.95 -15.53 10.69
C TYR A 17 -6.70 -16.22 10.14
N LEU A 18 -5.51 -15.90 10.68
CA LEU A 18 -4.24 -16.56 10.31
C LEU A 18 -4.28 -18.07 10.54
N ASN A 19 -4.98 -18.50 11.58
CA ASN A 19 -5.05 -19.91 11.98
C ASN A 19 -6.10 -20.69 11.16
N ASN A 20 -7.21 -20.06 10.75
CA ASN A 20 -8.35 -20.76 10.17
C ASN A 20 -8.51 -20.58 8.66
N ASN A 21 -7.91 -19.55 8.04
CA ASN A 21 -8.09 -19.19 6.61
C ASN A 21 -9.57 -19.07 6.15
N GLU A 22 -10.47 -18.74 7.07
CA GLU A 22 -11.89 -18.61 6.79
C GLU A 22 -12.20 -17.16 6.35
N PHE A 23 -12.87 -17.02 5.21
CA PHE A 23 -13.37 -15.73 4.73
C PHE A 23 -14.86 -15.60 5.08
N ASP A 24 -15.22 -14.46 5.66
CA ASP A 24 -16.63 -14.11 5.86
C ASP A 24 -17.25 -13.67 4.53
N GLU A 25 -17.96 -14.57 3.86
CA GLU A 25 -18.66 -14.28 2.61
C GLU A 25 -20.05 -13.67 2.84
N SER A 26 -20.51 -13.55 4.08
CA SER A 26 -21.89 -13.16 4.41
C SER A 26 -22.20 -11.68 4.14
N GLN A 27 -21.19 -10.84 3.93
CA GLN A 27 -21.34 -9.40 3.78
C GLN A 27 -20.73 -8.91 2.45
N ASN A 28 -21.59 -8.61 1.50
CA ASN A 28 -21.21 -8.27 0.12
C ASN A 28 -21.01 -6.74 -0.10
N THR A 29 -20.25 -6.07 0.77
CA THR A 29 -19.95 -4.64 0.56
C THR A 29 -18.79 -4.48 -0.40
N GLY A 30 -19.04 -3.86 -1.55
CA GLY A 30 -17.99 -3.55 -2.54
C GLY A 30 -16.91 -2.65 -1.98
N ALA A 31 -15.65 -2.94 -2.31
CA ALA A 31 -14.51 -2.09 -1.98
C ALA A 31 -13.47 -2.10 -3.10
N VAL A 32 -12.89 -0.95 -3.41
CA VAL A 32 -11.71 -0.85 -4.27
C VAL A 32 -10.46 -0.96 -3.41
N VAL A 33 -9.55 -1.87 -3.73
CA VAL A 33 -8.26 -1.99 -3.03
C VAL A 33 -7.13 -1.52 -3.94
N ALA A 34 -6.43 -0.45 -3.54
CA ALA A 34 -5.26 0.05 -4.25
C ALA A 34 -4.07 -0.89 -4.01
N LEU A 35 -3.78 -1.77 -4.97
CA LEU A 35 -2.80 -2.84 -4.89
C LEU A 35 -1.53 -2.48 -5.67
N SER A 36 -0.43 -2.27 -4.96
CA SER A 36 0.88 -1.98 -5.57
C SER A 36 1.82 -3.19 -5.65
N GLY A 37 1.41 -4.34 -5.12
CA GLY A 37 2.25 -5.54 -5.01
C GLY A 37 3.32 -5.48 -3.92
N GLY A 38 3.39 -4.38 -3.18
CA GLY A 38 4.19 -4.26 -1.95
C GLY A 38 3.48 -4.90 -0.76
N VAL A 39 4.22 -5.12 0.34
CA VAL A 39 3.73 -5.85 1.53
C VAL A 39 2.48 -5.21 2.14
N ASP A 40 2.45 -3.89 2.30
CA ASP A 40 1.36 -3.19 2.98
C ASP A 40 0.04 -3.25 2.19
N SER A 41 0.08 -3.04 0.88
CA SER A 41 -1.11 -3.12 0.02
C SER A 41 -1.59 -4.56 -0.16
N SER A 42 -0.67 -5.53 -0.19
CA SER A 42 -1.02 -6.96 -0.24
C SER A 42 -1.71 -7.41 1.04
N PHE A 43 -1.20 -6.98 2.20
CA PHE A 43 -1.85 -7.18 3.48
C PHE A 43 -3.27 -6.59 3.50
N SER A 44 -3.45 -5.37 2.99
CA SER A 44 -4.76 -4.74 2.93
C SER A 44 -5.76 -5.50 2.06
N LEU A 45 -5.33 -6.09 0.95
CA LEU A 45 -6.21 -6.92 0.12
C LEU A 45 -6.62 -8.21 0.85
N ILE A 46 -5.68 -8.87 1.52
CA ILE A 46 -5.96 -10.09 2.32
C ILE A 46 -6.97 -9.76 3.42
N LEU A 47 -6.74 -8.69 4.17
CA LEU A 47 -7.66 -8.27 5.22
C LEU A 47 -9.04 -7.84 4.70
N ALA A 48 -9.09 -7.11 3.59
CA ALA A 48 -10.36 -6.72 2.98
C ALA A 48 -11.22 -7.96 2.68
N LYS A 49 -10.61 -9.00 2.11
CA LYS A 49 -11.29 -10.27 1.85
C LYS A 49 -11.73 -10.95 3.15
N ALA A 50 -10.83 -11.03 4.14
CA ALA A 50 -11.11 -11.64 5.44
C ALA A 50 -12.24 -10.95 6.22
N LEU A 51 -12.32 -9.62 6.13
CA LEU A 51 -13.39 -8.82 6.72
C LEU A 51 -14.72 -8.90 5.95
N GLY A 52 -14.82 -9.76 4.94
CA GLY A 52 -16.03 -9.98 4.15
C GLY A 52 -16.39 -8.83 3.21
N PHE A 53 -15.41 -8.00 2.80
CA PHE A 53 -15.61 -7.13 1.66
C PHE A 53 -15.62 -7.94 0.36
N ASN A 54 -16.32 -7.42 -0.65
CA ASN A 54 -16.18 -7.88 -2.03
C ASN A 54 -15.20 -6.95 -2.78
N PRO A 55 -13.87 -7.21 -2.68
CA PRO A 55 -12.88 -6.28 -3.20
C PRO A 55 -12.69 -6.44 -4.70
N VAL A 56 -12.55 -5.29 -5.38
CA VAL A 56 -11.90 -5.18 -6.69
C VAL A 56 -10.53 -4.58 -6.45
N ALA A 57 -9.48 -5.31 -6.81
CA ALA A 57 -8.12 -4.80 -6.72
C ALA A 57 -7.80 -3.96 -7.95
N ILE A 58 -7.24 -2.78 -7.76
CA ILE A 58 -6.76 -1.92 -8.85
C ILE A 58 -5.27 -1.63 -8.69
N THR A 59 -4.55 -1.61 -9.79
CA THR A 59 -3.16 -1.17 -9.83
C THR A 59 -3.00 -0.03 -10.81
N VAL A 60 -2.64 1.15 -10.30
CA VAL A 60 -2.23 2.26 -11.17
C VAL A 60 -0.85 1.93 -11.73
N ASP A 61 -0.75 1.81 -13.06
CA ASP A 61 0.51 1.47 -13.74
C ASP A 61 1.17 2.70 -14.38
N PRO A 62 2.14 3.31 -13.70
CA PRO A 62 2.89 4.47 -14.20
C PRO A 62 4.13 4.07 -15.02
N GLY A 63 4.29 2.79 -15.34
CA GLY A 63 5.47 2.26 -16.01
C GLY A 63 6.50 1.63 -15.06
N THR A 64 7.44 0.88 -15.65
CA THR A 64 8.37 0.00 -14.92
C THR A 64 9.38 0.72 -14.04
N ILE A 65 9.65 1.99 -14.28
CA ILE A 65 10.52 2.80 -13.43
C ILE A 65 9.92 3.08 -12.04
N ILE A 66 8.58 2.99 -11.91
CA ILE A 66 7.86 3.16 -10.64
C ILE A 66 7.28 1.83 -10.17
N LEU A 67 6.70 1.03 -11.08
CA LEU A 67 6.11 -0.28 -10.80
C LEU A 67 6.91 -1.39 -11.51
N PRO A 68 7.97 -1.93 -10.89
CA PRO A 68 8.76 -3.02 -11.46
C PRO A 68 7.96 -4.31 -11.70
N ASN A 69 8.37 -5.10 -12.68
CA ASN A 69 7.70 -6.36 -13.03
C ASN A 69 7.59 -7.35 -11.87
N GLN A 70 8.53 -7.33 -10.92
CA GLN A 70 8.48 -8.19 -9.74
C GLN A 70 7.25 -7.92 -8.86
N TYR A 71 6.83 -6.65 -8.74
CA TYR A 71 5.59 -6.28 -8.04
C TYR A 71 4.36 -6.76 -8.80
N LYS A 72 4.38 -6.71 -10.14
CA LYS A 72 3.30 -7.24 -10.98
C LYS A 72 3.14 -8.75 -10.81
N GLN A 73 4.23 -9.50 -10.56
CA GLN A 73 4.16 -10.92 -10.23
C GLN A 73 3.44 -11.17 -8.89
N ASN A 74 3.78 -10.40 -7.85
CA ASN A 74 3.09 -10.48 -6.56
C ASN A 74 1.59 -10.18 -6.69
N ILE A 75 1.24 -9.13 -7.45
CA ILE A 75 -0.14 -8.75 -7.72
C ILE A 75 -0.90 -9.93 -8.33
N LYS A 76 -0.38 -10.49 -9.43
CA LYS A 76 -0.98 -11.62 -10.11
C LYS A 76 -1.18 -12.82 -9.18
N MET A 77 -0.11 -13.24 -8.49
CA MET A 77 -0.16 -14.40 -7.58
C MET A 77 -1.19 -14.20 -6.46
N LEU A 78 -1.25 -13.01 -5.89
CA LEU A 78 -2.15 -12.73 -4.78
C LEU A 78 -3.61 -12.68 -5.23
N THR A 79 -3.91 -12.00 -6.32
CA THR A 79 -5.28 -11.86 -6.82
C THR A 79 -5.84 -13.20 -7.31
N GLU A 80 -5.02 -14.01 -7.96
CA GLU A 80 -5.39 -15.40 -8.33
C GLU A 80 -5.66 -16.25 -7.08
N LYS A 81 -4.77 -16.21 -6.07
CA LYS A 81 -4.91 -17.00 -4.83
C LYS A 81 -6.16 -16.61 -4.03
N LEU A 82 -6.52 -15.34 -4.01
CA LEU A 82 -7.69 -14.82 -3.29
C LEU A 82 -8.98 -14.85 -4.12
N ASN A 83 -8.90 -15.25 -5.39
CA ASN A 83 -10.00 -15.15 -6.35
C ASN A 83 -10.64 -13.75 -6.36
N VAL A 84 -9.80 -12.71 -6.57
CA VAL A 84 -10.19 -11.30 -6.58
C VAL A 84 -10.00 -10.73 -7.98
N THR A 85 -11.02 -10.04 -8.49
CA THR A 85 -10.92 -9.29 -9.75
C THR A 85 -9.85 -8.22 -9.65
N HIS A 86 -9.01 -8.11 -10.67
CA HIS A 86 -7.93 -7.14 -10.69
C HIS A 86 -7.86 -6.38 -12.02
N GLU A 87 -7.65 -5.09 -11.94
CA GLU A 87 -7.51 -4.21 -13.10
C GLU A 87 -6.23 -3.36 -13.03
N TYR A 88 -5.53 -3.25 -14.19
CA TYR A 88 -4.45 -2.28 -14.37
C TYR A 88 -5.01 -0.99 -14.96
N LEU A 89 -4.88 0.11 -14.23
CA LEU A 89 -5.27 1.44 -14.69
C LEU A 89 -4.03 2.16 -15.22
N LYS A 90 -3.99 2.36 -16.53
CA LYS A 90 -2.89 3.12 -17.16
C LYS A 90 -2.94 4.57 -16.70
N ALA A 91 -1.79 5.12 -16.33
CA ALA A 91 -1.68 6.49 -15.87
C ALA A 91 -0.43 7.16 -16.44
N ASN A 92 -0.57 8.41 -16.84
CA ASN A 92 0.57 9.20 -17.26
C ASN A 92 1.26 9.84 -16.06
N TYR A 93 2.51 9.44 -15.81
CA TYR A 93 3.37 9.97 -14.75
C TYR A 93 4.62 10.66 -15.31
N GLN A 94 4.58 11.04 -16.59
CA GLN A 94 5.73 11.63 -17.27
C GLN A 94 6.25 12.86 -16.54
N ASP A 95 5.38 13.79 -16.16
CA ASP A 95 5.76 15.00 -15.41
C ASP A 95 6.43 14.67 -14.07
N VAL A 96 5.88 13.67 -13.34
CA VAL A 96 6.46 13.23 -12.07
C VAL A 96 7.85 12.66 -12.28
N ILE A 97 8.05 11.87 -13.33
CA ILE A 97 9.32 11.24 -13.66
C ILE A 97 10.35 12.32 -14.05
N GLU A 98 9.99 13.22 -14.97
CA GLU A 98 10.89 14.29 -15.46
C GLU A 98 11.27 15.26 -14.35
N GLU A 99 10.31 15.77 -13.58
CA GLU A 99 10.59 16.69 -12.48
C GLU A 99 11.45 16.03 -11.38
N SER A 100 11.24 14.73 -11.15
CA SER A 100 12.07 13.97 -10.19
C SER A 100 13.49 13.77 -10.70
N LEU A 101 13.66 13.39 -11.97
CA LEU A 101 14.97 13.17 -12.59
C LEU A 101 15.77 14.46 -12.82
N THR A 102 15.11 15.63 -12.78
CA THR A 102 15.74 16.96 -12.79
C THR A 102 15.98 17.53 -11.39
N GLY A 103 15.60 16.81 -10.31
CA GLY A 103 15.82 17.24 -8.93
C GLY A 103 14.83 18.30 -8.42
N LYS A 104 13.79 18.61 -9.18
CA LYS A 104 12.76 19.58 -8.78
C LYS A 104 11.77 19.01 -7.77
N LEU A 105 11.57 17.68 -7.78
CA LEU A 105 10.55 16.99 -7.03
C LEU A 105 11.07 15.70 -6.39
N HIS A 106 10.69 15.46 -5.12
CA HIS A 106 10.78 14.11 -4.55
C HIS A 106 9.55 13.31 -4.97
N PRO A 107 9.69 12.15 -5.67
CA PRO A 107 8.58 11.51 -6.39
C PRO A 107 7.42 11.05 -5.51
N CYS A 108 7.70 10.54 -4.31
CA CYS A 108 6.71 9.78 -3.52
C CYS A 108 5.42 10.54 -3.22
N GLY A 109 5.50 11.82 -2.87
CA GLY A 109 4.31 12.62 -2.54
C GLY A 109 3.37 12.82 -3.74
N ARG A 110 3.92 13.15 -4.90
CA ARG A 110 3.14 13.34 -6.13
C ARG A 110 2.60 12.01 -6.65
N CYS A 111 3.41 10.93 -6.63
CA CYS A 111 2.96 9.59 -6.98
C CYS A 111 1.79 9.14 -6.10
N SER A 112 1.90 9.29 -4.78
CA SER A 112 0.82 8.91 -3.85
C SER A 112 -0.46 9.70 -4.11
N LYS A 113 -0.36 11.01 -4.34
CA LYS A 113 -1.51 11.85 -4.67
C LYS A 113 -2.19 11.41 -5.96
N ASN A 114 -1.43 11.24 -7.04
CA ASN A 114 -1.97 10.83 -8.34
C ASN A 114 -2.65 9.44 -8.26
N THR A 115 -2.01 8.47 -7.59
CA THR A 115 -2.60 7.15 -7.35
C THR A 115 -3.92 7.27 -6.58
N GLY A 116 -3.95 8.11 -5.55
CA GLY A 116 -5.16 8.35 -4.76
C GLY A 116 -6.32 8.93 -5.56
N GLU A 117 -6.06 9.92 -6.40
CA GLU A 117 -7.08 10.53 -7.26
C GLU A 117 -7.62 9.55 -8.31
N ILE A 118 -6.75 8.74 -8.93
CA ILE A 118 -7.16 7.71 -9.90
C ILE A 118 -8.03 6.65 -9.23
N ALA A 119 -7.61 6.16 -8.05
CA ALA A 119 -8.40 5.18 -7.30
C ALA A 119 -9.76 5.74 -6.88
N LYS A 120 -9.81 7.00 -6.46
CA LYS A 120 -11.04 7.70 -6.10
C LYS A 120 -11.98 7.84 -7.31
N GLN A 121 -11.44 8.20 -8.47
CA GLN A 121 -12.24 8.32 -9.68
C GLN A 121 -12.80 6.96 -10.11
N TYR A 122 -11.97 5.90 -10.10
CA TYR A 122 -12.41 4.55 -10.40
C TYR A 122 -13.56 4.09 -9.47
N ALA A 123 -13.43 4.33 -8.16
CA ALA A 123 -14.46 3.97 -7.20
C ALA A 123 -15.80 4.68 -7.48
N LYS A 124 -15.73 5.97 -7.83
CA LYS A 124 -16.92 6.75 -8.21
C LYS A 124 -17.59 6.26 -9.48
N ASP A 125 -16.80 6.01 -10.52
CA ASP A 125 -17.29 5.58 -11.84
C ASP A 125 -17.97 4.20 -11.76
N ASN A 126 -17.59 3.39 -10.76
CA ASN A 126 -18.14 2.06 -10.52
C ASN A 126 -19.12 2.00 -9.32
N GLU A 127 -19.50 3.16 -8.76
CA GLU A 127 -20.43 3.27 -7.62
C GLU A 127 -20.00 2.45 -6.39
N ILE A 128 -18.68 2.29 -6.18
CA ILE A 128 -18.11 1.54 -5.05
C ILE A 128 -17.85 2.51 -3.89
N PRO A 129 -18.48 2.31 -2.72
CA PRO A 129 -18.48 3.31 -1.64
C PRO A 129 -17.19 3.34 -0.81
N ILE A 130 -16.27 2.38 -0.99
CA ILE A 130 -15.10 2.23 -0.13
C ILE A 130 -13.84 2.07 -0.99
N ILE A 131 -12.78 2.83 -0.61
CA ILE A 131 -11.42 2.64 -1.14
C ILE A 131 -10.51 2.23 0.01
N ILE A 132 -9.73 1.17 -0.19
CA ILE A 132 -8.80 0.63 0.79
C ILE A 132 -7.37 0.86 0.33
N PHE A 133 -6.54 1.42 1.22
CA PHE A 133 -5.10 1.61 1.03
C PHE A 133 -4.29 0.88 2.08
N GLY A 134 -3.02 0.64 1.76
CA GLY A 134 -2.03 0.06 2.66
C GLY A 134 -1.27 1.08 3.51
N ASP A 135 -1.83 2.25 3.77
CA ASP A 135 -1.16 3.27 4.56
C ASP A 135 -1.16 2.90 6.05
N MET A 136 0.01 3.07 6.66
CA MET A 136 0.22 2.84 8.09
C MET A 136 -0.02 4.11 8.90
N LEU A 137 -0.26 3.97 10.20
CA LEU A 137 -0.52 5.08 11.12
C LEU A 137 0.59 6.16 11.06
N ALA A 138 1.83 5.73 10.88
CA ALA A 138 3.01 6.59 10.79
C ALA A 138 3.01 7.56 9.60
N THR A 139 2.20 7.33 8.59
CA THR A 139 2.16 8.20 7.39
C THR A 139 1.35 9.49 7.62
N GLY A 140 0.73 9.63 8.80
CA GLY A 140 -0.10 10.78 9.16
C GLY A 140 -1.48 10.76 8.51
N THR A 141 -1.87 9.61 7.97
CA THR A 141 -3.19 9.39 7.38
C THR A 141 -4.18 8.96 8.45
N GLN A 142 -5.41 9.43 8.35
CA GLN A 142 -6.48 8.94 9.21
C GLN A 142 -6.83 7.49 8.86
N CYS A 143 -7.22 6.71 9.87
CA CYS A 143 -7.61 5.31 9.67
C CYS A 143 -8.83 5.21 8.74
N ILE A 144 -9.82 6.04 8.99
CA ILE A 144 -11.05 6.15 8.22
C ILE A 144 -11.24 7.62 7.86
N ASN A 145 -11.48 7.92 6.60
CA ASN A 145 -11.66 9.27 6.12
C ASN A 145 -12.82 9.33 5.10
N LYS A 146 -13.83 10.14 5.41
CA LYS A 146 -14.90 10.45 4.44
C LYS A 146 -14.33 11.34 3.36
N GLN A 147 -14.33 10.86 2.12
CA GLN A 147 -13.80 11.60 0.96
C GLN A 147 -14.84 12.56 0.37
N ASP A 148 -16.11 12.12 0.36
CA ASP A 148 -17.30 12.89 0.01
C ASP A 148 -18.55 12.19 0.57
N ASP A 149 -19.75 12.57 0.14
CA ASP A 149 -20.98 12.05 0.71
C ASP A 149 -21.21 10.56 0.50
N SER A 150 -20.59 9.98 -0.54
CA SER A 150 -20.78 8.57 -0.93
C SER A 150 -19.53 7.70 -0.78
N LEU A 151 -18.36 8.28 -0.51
CA LEU A 151 -17.08 7.59 -0.60
C LEU A 151 -16.26 7.69 0.69
N TYR A 152 -15.82 6.54 1.19
CA TYR A 152 -14.94 6.41 2.35
C TYR A 152 -13.58 5.84 1.94
N ARG A 153 -12.52 6.37 2.54
CA ARG A 153 -11.17 5.81 2.47
C ARG A 153 -10.86 5.08 3.75
N LEU A 154 -10.40 3.83 3.64
CA LEU A 154 -9.89 3.02 4.74
C LEU A 154 -8.39 2.78 4.56
N ASN A 155 -7.63 2.95 5.63
CA ASN A 155 -6.22 2.56 5.70
C ASN A 155 -6.14 1.39 6.69
N LEU A 156 -6.31 0.15 6.21
CA LEU A 156 -6.46 -1.03 7.07
C LEU A 156 -5.27 -1.28 8.01
N PRO A 157 -4.00 -1.17 7.59
CA PRO A 157 -2.88 -1.31 8.52
C PRO A 157 -2.91 -0.27 9.63
N ALA A 158 -3.29 0.98 9.32
CA ALA A 158 -3.44 2.03 10.31
C ALA A 158 -4.60 1.76 11.27
N SER A 159 -5.74 1.28 10.77
CA SER A 159 -6.93 0.98 11.58
C SER A 159 -6.68 -0.10 12.62
N LEU A 160 -5.83 -1.07 12.29
CA LEU A 160 -5.47 -2.18 13.17
C LEU A 160 -4.18 -1.91 13.97
N SER A 161 -3.55 -0.76 13.78
CA SER A 161 -2.25 -0.42 14.40
C SER A 161 -1.16 -1.47 14.14
N THR A 162 -1.21 -2.16 13.00
CA THR A 162 -0.29 -3.25 12.65
C THR A 162 1.13 -2.76 12.39
N GLY A 163 2.11 -3.49 12.93
CA GLY A 163 3.53 -3.29 12.67
C GLY A 163 4.01 -4.03 11.40
N LYS A 164 5.17 -3.64 10.88
CA LYS A 164 5.77 -4.28 9.68
C LYS A 164 6.05 -5.77 9.87
N GLN A 165 6.41 -6.20 11.08
CA GLN A 165 6.70 -7.62 11.35
C GLN A 165 5.44 -8.48 11.26
N GLU A 166 4.31 -7.99 11.78
CA GLU A 166 3.02 -8.66 11.69
C GLU A 166 2.56 -8.77 10.22
N ILE A 167 2.65 -7.66 9.47
CA ILE A 167 2.35 -7.64 8.05
C ILE A 167 3.21 -8.66 7.29
N LYS A 168 4.52 -8.70 7.54
CA LYS A 168 5.43 -9.64 6.88
C LYS A 168 5.12 -11.09 7.25
N SER A 169 4.76 -11.36 8.51
CA SER A 169 4.36 -12.70 8.95
C SER A 169 3.16 -13.22 8.15
N LEU A 170 2.12 -12.41 8.00
CA LEU A 170 0.95 -12.77 7.20
C LEU A 170 1.31 -12.99 5.72
N ILE A 171 2.10 -12.09 5.14
CA ILE A 171 2.47 -12.13 3.72
C ILE A 171 3.26 -13.40 3.37
N ARG A 172 4.10 -13.91 4.28
CA ARG A 172 4.86 -15.17 4.07
C ARG A 172 3.94 -16.37 3.81
N ASN A 173 2.78 -16.43 4.44
CA ASN A 173 1.79 -17.49 4.22
C ASN A 173 1.21 -17.49 2.78
N TYR A 174 1.36 -16.37 2.08
CA TYR A 174 0.94 -16.21 0.69
C TYR A 174 2.06 -16.40 -0.32
N ASN A 175 3.29 -16.70 0.12
CA ASN A 175 4.48 -16.87 -0.72
C ASN A 175 4.82 -15.64 -1.59
N LEU A 176 4.45 -14.45 -1.16
CA LEU A 176 4.79 -13.22 -1.86
C LEU A 176 6.26 -12.87 -1.64
N LYS A 177 6.89 -12.38 -2.69
CA LYS A 177 8.29 -11.94 -2.63
C LYS A 177 8.40 -10.62 -1.87
N GLU A 178 9.23 -10.61 -0.84
CA GLU A 178 9.66 -9.39 -0.19
C GLU A 178 10.81 -8.75 -1.00
N PHE A 179 10.73 -7.45 -1.22
CA PHE A 179 11.78 -6.71 -1.93
C PHE A 179 12.66 -5.97 -0.92
N LYS A 180 13.97 -6.18 -1.07
CA LYS A 180 14.95 -5.47 -0.22
C LYS A 180 15.10 -4.02 -0.67
N GLY A 181 15.24 -3.13 0.31
CA GLY A 181 15.45 -1.71 0.09
C GLY A 181 14.19 -0.87 0.26
N PHE A 182 14.32 0.41 0.04
CA PHE A 182 13.28 1.41 0.26
C PHE A 182 12.92 2.09 -1.06
N GLY A 183 11.63 2.04 -1.40
CA GLY A 183 11.08 2.75 -2.55
C GLY A 183 11.18 2.01 -3.89
N CYS A 184 11.01 2.75 -4.96
CA CYS A 184 10.99 2.26 -6.34
C CYS A 184 12.28 2.63 -7.10
N PRO A 185 12.53 2.09 -8.31
CA PRO A 185 13.68 2.45 -9.12
C PRO A 185 13.82 3.95 -9.39
N LEU A 186 12.71 4.67 -9.64
CA LEU A 186 12.77 6.13 -9.80
C LEU A 186 13.35 6.81 -8.56
N LEU A 187 12.91 6.42 -7.37
CA LEU A 187 13.44 6.98 -6.12
C LEU A 187 14.93 6.69 -5.96
N TYR A 188 15.36 5.48 -6.31
CA TYR A 188 16.77 5.12 -6.29
C TYR A 188 17.60 6.03 -7.21
N GLU A 189 17.17 6.28 -8.44
CA GLU A 189 17.87 7.18 -9.37
C GLU A 189 17.90 8.62 -8.87
N VAL A 190 16.82 9.10 -8.27
CA VAL A 190 16.75 10.43 -7.65
C VAL A 190 17.75 10.54 -6.49
N HIS A 191 17.83 9.54 -5.61
CA HIS A 191 18.76 9.53 -4.48
C HIS A 191 20.23 9.45 -4.94
N ARG A 192 20.48 8.74 -6.04
CA ARG A 192 21.81 8.63 -6.64
C ARG A 192 22.27 9.98 -7.23
N LYS A 193 21.38 10.63 -7.96
CA LYS A 193 21.69 11.89 -8.66
C LYS A 193 21.65 13.12 -7.74
N TYR A 194 20.73 13.10 -6.76
CA TYR A 194 20.48 14.19 -5.82
C TYR A 194 20.54 13.70 -4.37
N PRO A 195 21.74 13.52 -3.78
CA PRO A 195 21.91 12.96 -2.44
C PRO A 195 21.12 13.68 -1.34
N HIS A 196 20.91 15.00 -1.48
CA HIS A 196 20.13 15.80 -0.53
C HIS A 196 18.64 15.37 -0.45
N MET A 197 18.12 14.68 -1.47
CA MET A 197 16.75 14.16 -1.48
C MET A 197 16.55 12.95 -0.53
N LYS A 198 17.63 12.27 -0.14
CA LYS A 198 17.57 11.15 0.82
C LYS A 198 16.93 11.54 2.14
N LYS A 199 17.06 12.81 2.56
CA LYS A 199 16.49 13.32 3.82
C LYS A 199 14.98 13.07 3.92
N TYR A 200 14.24 13.17 2.84
CA TYR A 200 12.78 12.96 2.84
C TYR A 200 12.41 11.50 3.08
N SER A 201 13.16 10.57 2.48
CA SER A 201 13.00 9.15 2.72
C SER A 201 13.43 8.74 4.13
N ILE A 202 14.53 9.31 4.63
CA ILE A 202 14.98 9.11 6.02
C ILE A 202 13.92 9.60 7.00
N GLN A 203 13.35 10.79 6.78
CA GLN A 203 12.27 11.31 7.62
C GLN A 203 11.04 10.37 7.64
N ARG A 204 10.71 9.74 6.52
CA ARG A 204 9.62 8.77 6.46
C ARG A 204 9.94 7.53 7.29
N ILE A 205 11.13 6.95 7.12
CA ILE A 205 11.60 5.79 7.90
C ILE A 205 11.56 6.12 9.41
N LEU A 206 12.09 7.28 9.82
CA LEU A 206 12.08 7.68 11.22
C LEU A 206 10.68 7.91 11.79
N ARG A 207 9.72 8.35 10.98
CA ARG A 207 8.32 8.45 11.41
C ARG A 207 7.71 7.08 11.65
N GLU A 208 7.97 6.13 10.75
CA GLU A 208 7.50 4.74 10.90
C GLU A 208 8.11 4.08 12.14
N THR A 209 9.39 4.35 12.42
CA THR A 209 10.07 3.87 13.64
C THR A 209 9.48 4.48 14.91
N ARG A 210 9.26 5.79 14.91
CA ARG A 210 8.72 6.50 16.08
C ARG A 210 7.28 6.09 16.44
N SER A 211 6.52 5.62 15.47
CA SER A 211 5.17 5.09 15.70
C SER A 211 5.15 3.59 15.98
N SER A 212 6.32 2.98 16.18
CA SER A 212 6.48 1.52 16.36
C SER A 212 5.98 0.67 15.17
N ALA A 213 5.75 1.30 14.02
CA ALA A 213 5.39 0.57 12.81
C ALA A 213 6.59 -0.17 12.20
N LEU A 214 7.80 0.33 12.43
CA LEU A 214 9.05 -0.23 11.94
C LEU A 214 10.06 -0.39 13.09
N GLU A 215 10.66 -1.56 13.21
CA GLU A 215 11.68 -1.84 14.21
C GLU A 215 12.95 -0.98 14.00
N PRO A 216 13.60 -0.48 15.08
CA PRO A 216 14.77 0.40 14.98
C PRO A 216 15.93 -0.21 14.19
N GLY A 217 16.21 -1.51 14.36
CA GLY A 217 17.25 -2.21 13.61
C GLY A 217 16.97 -2.25 12.10
N GLU A 218 15.73 -2.56 11.72
CA GLU A 218 15.30 -2.56 10.32
C GLU A 218 15.35 -1.14 9.73
N ALA A 219 14.95 -0.13 10.49
CA ALA A 219 15.04 1.26 10.09
C ALA A 219 16.48 1.69 9.79
N LEU A 220 17.41 1.30 10.64
CA LEU A 220 18.83 1.57 10.46
C LEU A 220 19.38 0.92 9.18
N ASP A 221 19.01 -0.34 8.92
CA ASP A 221 19.42 -1.05 7.69
C ASP A 221 18.88 -0.37 6.44
N LEU A 222 17.62 0.08 6.46
CA LEU A 222 17.02 0.84 5.36
C LEU A 222 17.73 2.16 5.11
N ILE A 223 18.07 2.92 6.16
CA ILE A 223 18.81 4.18 6.05
C ILE A 223 20.22 3.92 5.50
N TRP A 224 20.93 2.92 6.01
CA TRP A 224 22.24 2.55 5.51
C TRP A 224 22.23 2.10 4.05
N SER A 225 21.12 1.49 3.59
CA SER A 225 20.99 1.09 2.19
C SER A 225 21.12 2.25 1.20
N PHE A 226 20.82 3.49 1.62
CA PHE A 226 20.99 4.69 0.79
C PHE A 226 22.46 5.12 0.59
N TYR A 227 23.36 4.60 1.41
CA TYR A 227 24.79 4.98 1.42
C TYR A 227 25.68 3.83 0.96
N LYS A 228 25.17 2.59 0.90
CA LYS A 228 25.92 1.47 0.34
C LYS A 228 26.02 1.67 -1.17
N THR A 229 27.23 1.91 -1.68
CA THR A 229 27.53 1.78 -3.10
C THR A 229 27.38 0.32 -3.49
N LYS A 230 26.58 0.04 -4.52
CA LYS A 230 26.66 -1.29 -5.16
C LYS A 230 28.04 -1.36 -5.83
N ASN A 231 28.97 -2.12 -5.21
CA ASN A 231 30.15 -2.59 -5.92
C ASN A 231 29.71 -3.53 -7.03
#